data_439be10b2e8312c248e0235a4fa47703
#
_entry.id   439be10b2e8312c248e0235a4fa47703
#
_cell.length_a   1.000
_cell.length_b   1.000
_cell.length_c   1.000
_cell.angle_alpha   90.00
_cell.angle_beta   90.00
_cell.angle_gamma   90.00
#
_symmetry.space_group_name_H-M   'P 1'
#
loop_
_entity.id
_entity.type
_entity.pdbx_description
1 polymer ?
#
loop_
_entity_poly.entity_id
_entity_poly.type
_entity_poly.pdbx_seq_one_letter_code
_entity_poly.pdbx_strand_id
1 'polypeptide(L)' 'MLTLFQRDDCHLCDMALAELAKARAPEFESVFLDDQPALESRYGARVPVLRDERGDRELDWPFDAATVR' A
#
# COMPACT_ATOMS: atom_id res chain seq x y z
N MET A 1 6.83 -0.42 11.11
CA MET A 1 5.89 0.56 10.55
C MET A 1 5.36 0.07 9.20
N LEU A 2 4.11 0.35 8.92
CA LEU A 2 3.53 0.00 7.63
C LEU A 2 3.77 1.11 6.61
N THR A 3 3.99 0.72 5.37
CA THR A 3 4.13 1.65 4.25
C THR A 3 3.14 1.24 3.17
N LEU A 4 2.33 2.18 2.72
CA LEU A 4 1.43 1.95 1.59
C LEU A 4 2.03 2.62 0.37
N PHE A 5 2.45 1.81 -0.61
CA PHE A 5 2.93 2.32 -1.89
C PHE A 5 1.73 2.54 -2.79
N GLN A 6 1.59 3.74 -3.32
CA GLN A 6 0.45 4.10 -4.13
C GLN A 6 0.84 5.12 -5.20
N ARG A 7 -0.11 5.45 -6.02
CA ARG A 7 0.09 6.36 -7.14
C ARG A 7 -1.02 7.42 -7.11
N ASP A 8 -0.75 8.61 -7.60
CA ASP A 8 -1.78 9.62 -7.75
C ASP A 8 -2.85 9.13 -8.72
N ASP A 9 -4.07 9.64 -8.55
CA ASP A 9 -5.18 9.33 -9.43
C ASP A 9 -5.38 7.82 -9.60
N CYS A 10 -5.37 7.11 -8.47
CA CYS A 10 -5.44 5.65 -8.44
C CYS A 10 -6.68 5.23 -7.65
N HIS A 11 -7.70 4.78 -8.37
CA HIS A 11 -8.96 4.33 -7.76
C HIS A 11 -8.73 3.14 -6.81
N LEU A 12 -7.90 2.18 -7.21
CA LEU A 12 -7.62 1.02 -6.36
C LEU A 12 -6.87 1.41 -5.09
N CYS A 13 -6.04 2.43 -5.17
CA CYS A 13 -5.34 2.94 -3.99
C CYS A 13 -6.31 3.57 -3.01
N ASP A 14 -7.35 4.24 -3.51
CA ASP A 14 -8.42 4.77 -2.64
C ASP A 14 -9.16 3.64 -1.94
N MET A 15 -9.41 2.55 -2.64
CA MET A 15 -10.05 1.38 -2.05
C MET A 15 -9.16 0.75 -0.97
N ALA A 16 -7.85 0.73 -1.20
CA ALA A 16 -6.91 0.22 -0.22
C ALA A 16 -6.93 1.06 1.06
N LEU A 17 -7.00 2.37 0.93
CA LEU A 17 -7.10 3.24 2.10
C LEU A 17 -8.36 2.94 2.91
N ALA A 18 -9.47 2.66 2.24
CA ALA A 18 -10.71 2.29 2.92
C ALA A 18 -10.55 0.97 3.69
N GLU A 19 -9.86 -0.01 3.11
CA GLU A 19 -9.63 -1.27 3.80
C GLU A 19 -8.73 -1.11 5.02
N LEU A 20 -7.72 -0.25 4.93
CA LEU A 20 -6.86 0.05 6.07
C LEU A 20 -7.65 0.72 7.19
N ALA A 21 -8.58 1.60 6.84
CA ALA A 21 -9.44 2.24 7.84
C ALA A 21 -10.36 1.22 8.52
N LYS A 22 -10.94 0.29 7.77
CA LYS A 22 -11.77 -0.77 8.33
C LYS A 22 -10.98 -1.68 9.27
N ALA A 23 -9.73 -1.95 8.93
CA ALA A 23 -8.86 -2.80 9.74
C ALA A 23 -8.36 -2.10 10.99
N ARG A 24 -8.60 -0.79 11.12
CA ARG A 24 -8.03 0.04 12.18
C ARG A 24 -6.52 -0.15 12.21
N ALA A 25 -5.92 -0.11 11.03
CA ALA A 25 -4.50 -0.32 10.88
C ALA A 25 -3.72 0.68 11.73
N PRO A 26 -2.58 0.26 12.29
CA PRO A 26 -1.73 1.21 12.99
C PRO A 26 -1.25 2.28 12.04
N GLU A 27 -0.65 3.31 12.58
CA GLU A 27 -0.11 4.40 11.78
C GLU A 27 0.73 3.85 10.63
N PHE A 28 0.51 4.38 9.44
CA PHE A 28 1.27 3.98 8.27
C PHE A 28 1.68 5.20 7.47
N GLU A 29 2.71 5.02 6.66
CA GLU A 29 3.22 6.06 5.80
C GLU A 29 2.75 5.79 4.37
N SER A 30 2.31 6.84 3.67
CA SER A 30 1.97 6.74 2.25
C SER A 30 3.17 7.20 1.43
N VAL A 31 3.58 6.38 0.47
CA VAL A 31 4.67 6.70 -0.44
C VAL A 31 4.13 6.61 -1.86
N PHE A 32 4.17 7.74 -2.57
CA PHE A 32 3.68 7.80 -3.94
C PHE A 32 4.80 7.50 -4.91
N LEU A 33 4.51 6.68 -5.91
CA LEU A 33 5.51 6.27 -6.90
C LEU A 33 5.81 7.33 -7.94
N ASP A 34 4.92 8.32 -8.05
CA ASP A 34 5.07 9.39 -9.04
C ASP A 34 6.43 10.06 -8.87
N ASP A 35 7.16 10.23 -9.96
CA ASP A 35 8.50 10.81 -9.99
C ASP A 35 9.55 10.02 -9.19
N GLN A 36 9.30 8.73 -8.96
CA GLN A 36 10.25 7.88 -8.27
C GLN A 36 10.55 6.63 -9.10
N PRO A 37 11.44 6.74 -10.10
CA PRO A 37 11.65 5.64 -11.07
C PRO A 37 12.02 4.31 -10.46
N ALA A 38 12.81 4.29 -9.39
CA ALA A 38 13.20 3.04 -8.75
C ALA A 38 12.01 2.33 -8.13
N LEU A 39 11.11 3.08 -7.47
CA LEU A 39 9.91 2.52 -6.88
C LEU A 39 8.90 2.13 -7.95
N GLU A 40 8.79 2.93 -9.00
CA GLU A 40 7.90 2.61 -10.12
C GLU A 40 8.30 1.30 -10.77
N SER A 41 9.59 1.08 -10.95
CA SER A 41 10.10 -0.16 -11.52
C SER A 41 9.77 -1.37 -10.64
N ARG A 42 9.83 -1.18 -9.32
CA ARG A 42 9.60 -2.27 -8.38
C ARG A 42 8.12 -2.55 -8.12
N TYR A 43 7.32 -1.49 -7.97
CA TYR A 43 5.94 -1.61 -7.53
C TYR A 43 4.89 -1.15 -8.55
N GLY A 44 5.31 -0.55 -9.64
CA GLY A 44 4.40 0.14 -10.57
C GLY A 44 3.23 -0.68 -11.07
N ALA A 45 3.46 -1.96 -11.35
CA ALA A 45 2.42 -2.86 -11.84
C ALA A 45 1.62 -3.49 -10.70
N ARG A 46 2.03 -3.27 -9.46
CA ARG A 46 1.47 -3.94 -8.28
C ARG A 46 0.68 -3.03 -7.36
N VAL A 47 0.82 -1.70 -7.49
CA VAL A 47 0.16 -0.78 -6.57
C VAL A 47 -1.35 -0.98 -6.59
N PRO A 48 -2.01 -0.81 -5.44
CA PRO A 48 -1.44 -0.46 -4.14
C PRO A 48 -0.75 -1.66 -3.46
N VAL A 49 0.38 -1.42 -2.82
CA VAL A 49 1.13 -2.45 -2.09
C VAL A 49 1.31 -1.99 -0.64
N LEU A 50 0.94 -2.85 0.30
CA LEU A 50 1.15 -2.58 1.71
C LEU A 50 2.36 -3.38 2.18
N ARG A 51 3.36 -2.69 2.71
CA ARG A 51 4.59 -3.32 3.18
C ARG A 51 4.72 -3.16 4.69
N ASP A 52 5.03 -4.27 5.36
CA ASP A 52 5.36 -4.27 6.78
C ASP A 52 6.89 -4.27 6.91
N GLU A 53 7.44 -3.11 7.25
CA GLU A 53 8.89 -2.94 7.34
C GLU A 53 9.51 -3.82 8.42
N ARG A 54 8.76 -4.12 9.47
CA ARG A 54 9.28 -4.92 10.58
C ARG A 54 9.40 -6.39 10.21
N GLY A 55 8.39 -6.91 9.53
CA GLY A 55 8.34 -8.32 9.17
C GLY A 55 8.85 -8.60 7.76
N ASP A 56 9.22 -7.55 7.02
CA ASP A 56 9.66 -7.67 5.64
C ASP A 56 8.64 -8.43 4.78
N ARG A 57 7.36 -8.11 4.97
CA ARG A 57 6.25 -8.73 4.23
C ARG A 57 5.50 -7.71 3.43
N GLU A 58 4.96 -8.15 2.31
CA GLU A 58 4.19 -7.30 1.41
C GLU A 58 2.86 -7.95 1.07
N LEU A 59 1.83 -7.12 0.98
CA LEU A 59 0.52 -7.54 0.49
C LEU A 59 0.24 -6.79 -0.80
N ASP A 60 0.06 -7.54 -1.87
CA ASP A 60 -0.34 -6.97 -3.16
C ASP A 60 -1.86 -6.81 -3.20
N TRP A 61 -2.31 -5.85 -3.97
CA TRP A 61 -3.75 -5.67 -4.20
C TRP A 61 -4.28 -6.80 -5.08
N PRO A 62 -5.47 -7.38 -4.82
CA PRO A 62 -6.37 -6.95 -3.75
C PRO A 62 -6.04 -7.54 -2.38
N PHE A 63 -6.27 -6.74 -1.35
CA PHE A 63 -6.27 -7.23 0.03
C PHE A 63 -7.46 -6.60 0.74
N ASP A 64 -7.85 -7.16 1.90
CA ASP A 64 -8.97 -6.66 2.66
C ASP A 64 -8.59 -6.45 4.13
N ALA A 65 -9.55 -5.93 4.90
CA ALA A 65 -9.32 -5.62 6.30
C ALA A 65 -8.86 -6.84 7.11
N ALA A 66 -9.39 -8.01 6.81
CA ALA A 66 -9.03 -9.23 7.52
C ALA A 66 -7.58 -9.63 7.26
N THR A 67 -7.12 -9.45 6.02
CA THR A 67 -5.76 -9.77 5.64
C THR A 67 -4.75 -8.82 6.27
N VAL A 68 -5.12 -7.55 6.41
CA VAL A 68 -4.25 -6.51 6.96
C VAL A 68 -3.97 -6.70 8.44
N ARG A 69 -4.92 -7.20 9.18
CA ARG A 69 -4.80 -7.37 10.64
C ARG A 69 -3.69 -8.30 11.06
#